data_1523f6057149bb0bfa7e1d1960bad209
#
_entry.id   1523f6057149bb0bfa7e1d1960bad209
#
_cell.length_a   1.000
_cell.length_b   1.000
_cell.length_c   1.000
_cell.angle_alpha   90.00
_cell.angle_beta   90.00
_cell.angle_gamma   90.00
#
_symmetry.space_group_name_H-M   'P 1'
#
loop_
_entity.id
_entity.type
_entity.pdbx_description
1 polymer ?
#
loop_
_entity_poly.entity_id
_entity_poly.type
_entity_poly.pdbx_seq_one_letter_code
_entity_poly.pdbx_strand_id
1 'polypeptide(L)'
;TVTIGELPTNATFTGVTGATGGSGTGAKFDVTKTNGVYTTVIETANQGTGYAVGDTITIPGTSLGGTAPSNNDIVTVASIGTGGKITGFGTVGTGAIGNGTINTVIDVTGTAGVDTYTFNDKSADYTVVNDIANHAINVTSTLDTQVSFKLEQHERVVFTDKATAFDITGTAGDVYALLKASLGGAVSKVYEGIGIKMEDAGQTSAQVAQAIVGSSVFTTAAGGSDFASFVNQVYTNVVGTAPTPAQALPYVTQLATGATTEAALLTAAAHLTSFQQTIGLVGVAPATTGVLAGTGIDYIPA
;
A
#
# COMPACT_ATOMS: atom_id res chain seq x y z
N THR A 1 -12.80 5.24 -8.28
CA THR A 1 -12.41 4.32 -7.18
C THR A 1 -12.92 2.93 -7.53
N VAL A 2 -12.02 1.96 -7.63
CA VAL A 2 -12.37 0.54 -7.81
C VAL A 2 -12.15 -0.15 -6.47
N THR A 3 -13.17 -0.81 -5.94
CA THR A 3 -13.07 -1.62 -4.71
C THR A 3 -13.14 -3.09 -5.11
N ILE A 4 -12.12 -3.87 -4.80
CA ILE A 4 -12.12 -5.32 -5.01
C ILE A 4 -12.26 -6.02 -3.66
N GLY A 5 -12.97 -7.16 -3.69
CA GLY A 5 -13.24 -7.99 -2.52
C GLY A 5 -11.97 -8.51 -1.83
N GLU A 6 -12.16 -9.02 -0.64
CA GLU A 6 -11.11 -9.50 0.27
C GLU A 6 -10.11 -10.46 -0.42
N LEU A 7 -8.84 -10.34 -0.03
CA LEU A 7 -7.81 -11.32 -0.36
C LEU A 7 -8.16 -12.70 0.19
N PRO A 8 -7.67 -13.78 -0.44
CA PRO A 8 -7.79 -15.11 0.10
C PRO A 8 -7.09 -15.19 1.47
N THR A 9 -7.88 -15.17 2.54
CA THR A 9 -7.41 -15.28 3.92
C THR A 9 -6.85 -16.67 4.22
N ASN A 10 -5.92 -16.75 5.17
CA ASN A 10 -5.55 -18.01 5.78
C ASN A 10 -6.80 -18.68 6.34
N ALA A 11 -7.01 -19.96 6.03
CA ALA A 11 -8.21 -20.68 6.40
C ALA A 11 -7.91 -22.16 6.68
N THR A 12 -8.74 -22.78 7.51
CA THR A 12 -8.73 -24.22 7.73
C THR A 12 -10.09 -24.79 7.36
N PHE A 13 -10.07 -25.79 6.51
CA PHE A 13 -11.24 -26.51 6.03
C PHE A 13 -11.15 -27.94 6.56
N THR A 14 -12.12 -28.38 7.39
CA THR A 14 -12.13 -29.69 8.01
C THR A 14 -13.19 -30.59 7.40
N GLY A 15 -12.88 -31.89 7.28
CA GLY A 15 -13.80 -32.88 6.77
C GLY A 15 -14.22 -32.65 5.32
N VAL A 16 -13.35 -32.05 4.49
CA VAL A 16 -13.64 -31.71 3.09
C VAL A 16 -13.96 -32.96 2.30
N THR A 17 -15.07 -32.93 1.58
CA THR A 17 -15.57 -34.00 0.69
C THR A 17 -15.62 -33.50 -0.76
N GLY A 18 -16.06 -34.36 -1.67
CA GLY A 18 -16.22 -34.01 -3.08
C GLY A 18 -14.93 -34.09 -3.89
N ALA A 19 -13.85 -34.60 -3.30
CA ALA A 19 -12.61 -34.86 -4.02
C ALA A 19 -12.84 -35.93 -5.11
N THR A 20 -12.17 -35.76 -6.24
CA THR A 20 -12.26 -36.64 -7.40
C THR A 20 -10.89 -37.19 -7.78
N GLY A 21 -10.86 -38.30 -8.49
CA GLY A 21 -9.63 -38.98 -8.92
C GLY A 21 -9.19 -40.11 -7.96
N GLY A 22 -8.23 -40.87 -8.43
CA GLY A 22 -7.81 -42.11 -7.76
C GLY A 22 -8.78 -43.25 -7.96
N SER A 23 -8.43 -44.45 -7.40
CA SER A 23 -9.19 -45.67 -7.51
C SER A 23 -10.15 -45.92 -6.35
N GLY A 24 -10.02 -45.15 -5.26
CA GLY A 24 -10.77 -45.29 -4.03
C GLY A 24 -11.91 -44.30 -3.84
N THR A 25 -12.64 -44.42 -2.73
CA THR A 25 -13.75 -43.55 -2.37
C THR A 25 -13.84 -43.29 -0.86
N GLY A 26 -14.59 -42.26 -0.47
CA GLY A 26 -14.99 -42.00 0.91
C GLY A 26 -13.93 -41.35 1.81
N ALA A 27 -12.81 -40.93 1.25
CA ALA A 27 -11.83 -40.13 2.00
C ALA A 27 -12.35 -38.72 2.27
N LYS A 28 -12.02 -38.19 3.45
CA LYS A 28 -12.19 -36.78 3.79
C LYS A 28 -10.85 -36.15 4.17
N PHE A 29 -10.74 -34.87 3.93
CA PHE A 29 -9.49 -34.17 4.05
C PHE A 29 -9.63 -32.98 4.97
N ASP A 30 -8.58 -32.71 5.78
CA ASP A 30 -8.40 -31.46 6.45
C ASP A 30 -7.36 -30.66 5.67
N VAL A 31 -7.76 -29.48 5.21
CA VAL A 31 -6.92 -28.61 4.37
C VAL A 31 -6.70 -27.30 5.07
N THR A 32 -5.45 -26.93 5.29
CA THR A 32 -5.06 -25.62 5.81
C THR A 32 -4.48 -24.79 4.67
N LYS A 33 -5.04 -23.61 4.44
CA LYS A 33 -4.49 -22.61 3.53
C LYS A 33 -3.68 -21.60 4.33
N THR A 34 -2.42 -21.45 3.99
CA THR A 34 -1.51 -20.47 4.60
C THR A 34 -0.72 -19.78 3.49
N ASN A 35 -0.87 -18.45 3.38
CA ASN A 35 -0.20 -17.65 2.35
C ASN A 35 -0.38 -18.21 0.93
N GLY A 36 -1.61 -18.62 0.59
CA GLY A 36 -1.93 -19.20 -0.71
C GLY A 36 -1.48 -20.67 -0.92
N VAL A 37 -0.81 -21.27 0.05
CA VAL A 37 -0.35 -22.67 -0.01
C VAL A 37 -1.28 -23.56 0.79
N TYR A 38 -1.73 -24.65 0.16
CA TYR A 38 -2.50 -25.68 0.84
C TYR A 38 -1.59 -26.72 1.51
N THR A 39 -1.93 -27.09 2.72
CA THR A 39 -1.39 -28.26 3.42
C THR A 39 -2.54 -29.19 3.72
N THR A 40 -2.53 -30.37 3.09
CA THR A 40 -3.62 -31.35 3.18
C THR A 40 -3.20 -32.57 3.97
N VAL A 41 -4.03 -32.94 4.93
CA VAL A 41 -3.90 -34.18 5.68
C VAL A 41 -5.18 -35.03 5.55
N ILE A 42 -5.04 -36.34 5.63
CA ILE A 42 -6.19 -37.25 5.65
C ILE A 42 -6.86 -37.20 7.03
N GLU A 43 -8.17 -37.09 7.07
CA GLU A 43 -8.92 -37.19 8.32
C GLU A 43 -8.85 -38.63 8.85
N THR A 44 -8.29 -38.82 10.05
CA THR A 44 -7.99 -40.17 10.60
C THR A 44 -9.22 -41.07 10.70
N ALA A 45 -10.40 -40.50 10.93
CA ALA A 45 -11.66 -41.24 10.99
C ALA A 45 -12.23 -41.58 9.62
N ASN A 46 -11.80 -40.92 8.56
CA ASN A 46 -12.37 -41.00 7.20
C ASN A 46 -11.29 -41.18 6.13
N GLN A 47 -10.49 -42.24 6.26
CA GLN A 47 -9.36 -42.53 5.37
C GLN A 47 -9.78 -43.09 3.99
N GLY A 48 -11.09 -43.35 3.81
CA GLY A 48 -11.62 -43.96 2.61
C GLY A 48 -11.23 -45.45 2.43
N THR A 49 -11.50 -46.00 1.27
CA THR A 49 -11.16 -47.37 0.91
C THR A 49 -10.87 -47.50 -0.59
N GLY A 50 -10.09 -48.51 -0.98
CA GLY A 50 -9.85 -48.83 -2.39
C GLY A 50 -8.81 -47.94 -3.08
N TYR A 51 -8.11 -47.07 -2.37
CA TYR A 51 -7.04 -46.29 -2.94
C TYR A 51 -5.75 -47.06 -3.15
N ALA A 52 -4.96 -46.64 -4.11
CA ALA A 52 -3.64 -47.18 -4.40
C ALA A 52 -2.55 -46.13 -4.21
N VAL A 53 -1.33 -46.55 -3.91
CA VAL A 53 -0.16 -45.64 -3.90
C VAL A 53 0.03 -45.10 -5.32
N GLY A 54 0.23 -43.79 -5.43
CA GLY A 54 0.33 -43.09 -6.71
C GLY A 54 -0.99 -42.49 -7.21
N ASP A 55 -2.13 -42.80 -6.57
CA ASP A 55 -3.39 -42.14 -6.92
C ASP A 55 -3.29 -40.63 -6.74
N THR A 56 -3.76 -39.90 -7.74
CA THR A 56 -3.87 -38.47 -7.69
C THR A 56 -5.30 -38.06 -7.38
N ILE A 57 -5.47 -37.30 -6.31
CA ILE A 57 -6.78 -36.85 -5.81
C ILE A 57 -6.88 -35.38 -5.96
N THR A 58 -7.96 -34.89 -6.58
CA THR A 58 -8.27 -33.49 -6.75
C THR A 58 -9.34 -33.03 -5.78
N ILE A 59 -9.02 -32.13 -4.88
CA ILE A 59 -9.94 -31.47 -3.95
C ILE A 59 -10.41 -30.19 -4.62
N PRO A 60 -11.71 -30.01 -4.90
CA PRO A 60 -12.15 -28.85 -5.68
C PRO A 60 -12.00 -27.54 -4.91
N GLY A 61 -11.51 -26.51 -5.58
CA GLY A 61 -11.31 -25.18 -5.02
C GLY A 61 -12.59 -24.55 -4.45
N THR A 62 -13.75 -24.92 -4.98
CA THR A 62 -15.06 -24.51 -4.44
C THR A 62 -15.33 -25.00 -3.02
N SER A 63 -14.71 -26.12 -2.62
CA SER A 63 -14.75 -26.64 -1.25
C SER A 63 -13.71 -25.98 -0.34
N LEU A 64 -12.81 -25.16 -0.91
CA LEU A 64 -11.71 -24.49 -0.25
C LEU A 64 -11.86 -22.95 -0.29
N GLY A 65 -13.10 -22.46 -0.41
CA GLY A 65 -13.41 -21.04 -0.43
C GLY A 65 -13.01 -20.28 -1.71
N GLY A 66 -12.65 -21.02 -2.77
CA GLY A 66 -12.23 -20.44 -4.05
C GLY A 66 -13.07 -20.93 -5.23
N THR A 67 -12.47 -20.97 -6.42
CA THR A 67 -13.10 -21.42 -7.67
C THR A 67 -12.39 -22.65 -8.23
N ALA A 68 -13.13 -23.54 -8.90
CA ALA A 68 -12.55 -24.65 -9.63
C ALA A 68 -12.45 -24.28 -11.14
N PRO A 69 -11.40 -24.72 -11.86
CA PRO A 69 -10.26 -25.53 -11.38
C PRO A 69 -9.11 -24.72 -10.75
N SER A 70 -9.17 -23.41 -10.76
CA SER A 70 -8.05 -22.51 -10.44
C SER A 70 -7.52 -22.65 -9.00
N ASN A 71 -8.39 -23.00 -8.05
CA ASN A 71 -8.03 -23.18 -6.64
C ASN A 71 -8.14 -24.64 -6.17
N ASN A 72 -8.10 -25.61 -7.10
CA ASN A 72 -8.09 -27.02 -6.72
C ASN A 72 -6.79 -27.37 -6.00
N ASP A 73 -6.89 -28.20 -4.95
CA ASP A 73 -5.74 -28.85 -4.36
C ASP A 73 -5.58 -30.26 -4.94
N ILE A 74 -4.35 -30.64 -5.28
CA ILE A 74 -4.05 -31.93 -5.90
C ILE A 74 -3.00 -32.65 -5.06
N VAL A 75 -3.38 -33.76 -4.47
CA VAL A 75 -2.51 -34.59 -3.62
C VAL A 75 -2.28 -35.97 -4.21
N THR A 76 -1.09 -36.52 -3.97
CA THR A 76 -0.75 -37.89 -4.41
C THR A 76 -0.66 -38.83 -3.22
N VAL A 77 -1.34 -39.94 -3.26
CA VAL A 77 -1.30 -40.97 -2.21
C VAL A 77 0.09 -41.62 -2.16
N ALA A 78 0.77 -41.48 -1.02
CA ALA A 78 2.10 -42.04 -0.80
C ALA A 78 2.08 -43.33 -0.01
N SER A 79 1.07 -43.54 0.85
CA SER A 79 0.95 -44.73 1.65
C SER A 79 -0.51 -45.09 1.90
N ILE A 80 -0.78 -46.40 1.96
CA ILE A 80 -2.10 -46.98 2.22
C ILE A 80 -2.02 -48.05 3.33
N GLY A 81 -3.09 -48.17 4.08
CA GLY A 81 -3.34 -49.26 5.01
C GLY A 81 -4.22 -50.37 4.43
N THR A 82 -4.64 -51.31 5.29
CA THR A 82 -5.51 -52.43 4.91
C THR A 82 -6.80 -51.92 4.28
N GLY A 83 -7.16 -52.51 3.13
CA GLY A 83 -8.36 -52.13 2.37
C GLY A 83 -8.21 -50.85 1.55
N GLY A 84 -6.99 -50.40 1.29
CA GLY A 84 -6.73 -49.21 0.51
C GLY A 84 -7.13 -47.92 1.23
N LYS A 85 -7.00 -47.88 2.55
CA LYS A 85 -7.16 -46.65 3.34
C LYS A 85 -5.96 -45.74 3.16
N ILE A 86 -6.17 -44.47 2.90
CA ILE A 86 -5.06 -43.52 2.80
C ILE A 86 -4.44 -43.35 4.18
N THR A 87 -3.12 -43.48 4.30
CA THR A 87 -2.37 -43.27 5.53
C THR A 87 -1.37 -42.12 5.42
N GLY A 88 -1.07 -41.66 4.21
CA GLY A 88 -0.19 -40.49 3.98
C GLY A 88 -0.17 -40.10 2.52
N PHE A 89 0.14 -38.84 2.32
CA PHE A 89 0.41 -38.25 1.02
C PHE A 89 1.91 -38.14 0.79
N GLY A 90 2.35 -38.23 -0.46
CA GLY A 90 3.71 -37.90 -0.88
C GLY A 90 4.02 -36.47 -0.51
N THR A 91 5.31 -36.09 -0.60
CA THR A 91 5.65 -34.68 -0.50
C THR A 91 4.64 -33.91 -1.35
N VAL A 92 3.75 -33.25 -0.67
CA VAL A 92 2.65 -32.50 -1.23
C VAL A 92 3.23 -31.76 -2.41
N GLY A 93 2.89 -32.17 -3.61
CA GLY A 93 2.96 -31.24 -4.68
C GLY A 93 2.16 -30.09 -4.14
N THR A 94 2.79 -28.99 -3.87
CA THR A 94 2.14 -27.81 -3.39
C THR A 94 0.98 -27.59 -4.34
N GLY A 95 -0.17 -28.06 -3.96
CA GLY A 95 -1.44 -27.86 -4.63
C GLY A 95 -1.94 -26.45 -4.39
N ALA A 96 -0.99 -25.62 -4.34
CA ALA A 96 -1.14 -24.24 -4.68
C ALA A 96 -1.57 -24.25 -6.13
N ILE A 97 -2.76 -23.74 -6.44
CA ILE A 97 -3.01 -23.25 -7.77
C ILE A 97 -2.19 -23.99 -8.83
N GLY A 98 -2.75 -25.03 -9.39
CA GLY A 98 -2.18 -26.02 -10.31
C GLY A 98 -0.73 -25.81 -10.73
N ASN A 99 0.07 -26.82 -10.74
CA ASN A 99 1.50 -26.95 -11.00
C ASN A 99 2.05 -26.12 -12.19
N GLY A 100 1.79 -24.87 -12.18
CA GLY A 100 2.28 -23.78 -12.98
C GLY A 100 2.09 -22.56 -12.13
N THR A 101 3.13 -21.79 -11.96
CA THR A 101 3.10 -20.48 -11.35
C THR A 101 2.09 -19.60 -12.11
N ILE A 102 0.80 -19.72 -11.78
CA ILE A 102 -0.19 -18.78 -12.28
C ILE A 102 -0.12 -17.59 -11.33
N ASN A 103 0.85 -16.73 -11.55
CA ASN A 103 0.79 -15.38 -11.03
C ASN A 103 -0.44 -14.74 -11.65
N THR A 104 -1.50 -14.64 -10.91
CA THR A 104 -2.66 -13.88 -11.33
C THR A 104 -2.31 -12.41 -11.18
N VAL A 105 -1.95 -11.78 -12.27
CA VAL A 105 -1.81 -10.32 -12.32
C VAL A 105 -3.19 -9.76 -12.67
N ILE A 106 -3.70 -8.92 -11.79
CA ILE A 106 -4.94 -8.16 -12.02
C ILE A 106 -4.51 -6.78 -12.53
N ASP A 107 -4.66 -6.57 -13.84
CA ASP A 107 -4.37 -5.28 -14.45
C ASP A 107 -5.57 -4.34 -14.26
N VAL A 108 -5.31 -3.17 -13.68
CA VAL A 108 -6.29 -2.12 -13.49
C VAL A 108 -5.72 -0.83 -14.05
N THR A 109 -6.42 -0.23 -15.00
CA THR A 109 -6.00 1.03 -15.61
C THR A 109 -6.85 2.17 -15.08
N GLY A 110 -6.21 3.21 -14.56
CA GLY A 110 -6.82 4.46 -14.15
C GLY A 110 -7.22 5.33 -15.35
N THR A 111 -7.67 6.52 -15.07
CA THR A 111 -8.09 7.53 -16.03
C THR A 111 -7.14 8.73 -16.03
N ALA A 112 -7.50 9.82 -16.68
CA ALA A 112 -6.77 11.08 -16.52
C ALA A 112 -7.14 11.74 -15.18
N GLY A 113 -6.14 12.12 -14.40
CA GLY A 113 -6.29 12.74 -13.09
C GLY A 113 -5.68 11.89 -11.99
N VAL A 114 -6.05 12.14 -10.75
CA VAL A 114 -5.57 11.35 -9.61
C VAL A 114 -6.51 10.18 -9.38
N ASP A 115 -6.04 8.97 -9.68
CA ASP A 115 -6.78 7.74 -9.48
C ASP A 115 -6.34 7.02 -8.20
N THR A 116 -7.33 6.48 -7.48
CA THR A 116 -7.12 5.79 -6.21
C THR A 116 -7.63 4.36 -6.29
N TYR A 117 -6.77 3.42 -5.92
CA TYR A 117 -7.17 2.04 -5.74
C TYR A 117 -7.29 1.70 -4.25
N THR A 118 -8.38 1.04 -3.86
CA THR A 118 -8.68 0.74 -2.45
C THR A 118 -8.68 -0.76 -2.21
N PHE A 119 -7.90 -1.19 -1.23
CA PHE A 119 -7.91 -2.54 -0.67
C PHE A 119 -8.69 -2.56 0.65
N ASN A 120 -9.38 -3.66 0.93
CA ASN A 120 -10.17 -3.82 2.16
C ASN A 120 -9.37 -4.41 3.33
N ASP A 121 -8.07 -4.61 3.13
CA ASP A 121 -7.15 -5.21 4.09
C ASP A 121 -6.13 -4.19 4.58
N LYS A 122 -5.25 -4.60 5.50
CA LYS A 122 -4.19 -3.74 6.03
C LYS A 122 -3.01 -3.65 5.07
N SER A 123 -2.30 -2.54 5.13
CA SER A 123 -1.10 -2.33 4.31
C SER A 123 0.01 -3.36 4.57
N ALA A 124 0.06 -3.96 5.77
CA ALA A 124 1.02 -5.00 6.12
C ALA A 124 0.79 -6.32 5.36
N ASP A 125 -0.40 -6.51 4.78
CA ASP A 125 -0.76 -7.70 4.00
C ASP A 125 -0.31 -7.60 2.54
N TYR A 126 0.41 -6.52 2.19
CA TYR A 126 0.86 -6.25 0.82
C TYR A 126 2.28 -5.72 0.76
N THR A 127 2.94 -6.00 -0.35
CA THR A 127 4.14 -5.28 -0.80
C THR A 127 3.74 -4.35 -1.92
N VAL A 128 4.06 -3.06 -1.78
CA VAL A 128 3.76 -2.02 -2.79
C VAL A 128 5.06 -1.52 -3.39
N VAL A 129 5.16 -1.55 -4.71
CA VAL A 129 6.33 -1.08 -5.46
C VAL A 129 5.86 -0.14 -6.57
N ASN A 130 6.33 1.09 -6.56
CA ASN A 130 6.10 2.00 -7.68
C ASN A 130 7.10 1.73 -8.81
N ASP A 131 6.63 1.20 -9.91
CA ASP A 131 7.38 1.03 -11.14
C ASP A 131 7.31 2.30 -11.98
N ILE A 132 8.20 3.23 -11.67
CA ILE A 132 8.25 4.56 -12.31
C ILE A 132 8.47 4.44 -13.82
N ALA A 133 9.26 3.44 -14.26
CA ALA A 133 9.60 3.27 -15.68
C ALA A 133 8.38 2.85 -16.51
N ASN A 134 7.46 2.11 -15.93
CA ASN A 134 6.25 1.61 -16.58
C ASN A 134 4.97 2.35 -16.16
N HIS A 135 5.09 3.42 -15.36
CA HIS A 135 3.95 4.20 -14.84
C HIS A 135 2.89 3.31 -14.16
N ALA A 136 3.34 2.36 -13.33
CA ALA A 136 2.48 1.39 -12.69
C ALA A 136 2.85 1.21 -11.20
N ILE A 137 1.85 1.01 -10.37
CA ILE A 137 2.03 0.58 -8.98
C ILE A 137 1.78 -0.93 -8.94
N ASN A 138 2.80 -1.69 -8.60
CA ASN A 138 2.70 -3.13 -8.42
C ASN A 138 2.42 -3.42 -6.95
N VAL A 139 1.30 -4.09 -6.68
CA VAL A 139 0.89 -4.48 -5.34
C VAL A 139 0.78 -5.99 -5.28
N THR A 140 1.60 -6.61 -4.44
CA THR A 140 1.63 -8.07 -4.28
C THR A 140 1.17 -8.43 -2.88
N SER A 141 0.24 -9.37 -2.78
CA SER A 141 -0.19 -9.90 -1.48
C SER A 141 0.97 -10.64 -0.79
N THR A 142 1.15 -10.38 0.50
CA THR A 142 2.07 -11.16 1.35
C THR A 142 1.41 -12.43 1.87
N LEU A 143 0.07 -12.50 1.83
CA LEU A 143 -0.73 -13.65 2.24
C LEU A 143 -0.92 -14.66 1.09
N ASP A 144 -0.89 -14.18 -0.15
CA ASP A 144 -0.92 -15.00 -1.36
C ASP A 144 -0.01 -14.37 -2.42
N THR A 145 1.25 -14.77 -2.44
CA THR A 145 2.27 -14.22 -3.34
C THR A 145 2.02 -14.50 -4.83
N GLN A 146 0.98 -15.27 -5.15
CA GLN A 146 0.57 -15.54 -6.53
C GLN A 146 -0.48 -14.56 -7.03
N VAL A 147 -1.00 -13.71 -6.14
CA VAL A 147 -1.92 -12.63 -6.50
C VAL A 147 -1.16 -11.31 -6.47
N SER A 148 -1.12 -10.64 -7.58
CA SER A 148 -0.58 -9.30 -7.71
C SER A 148 -1.52 -8.40 -8.51
N PHE A 149 -1.42 -7.12 -8.26
CA PHE A 149 -2.17 -6.08 -8.97
C PHE A 149 -1.15 -5.20 -9.67
N LYS A 150 -1.40 -4.91 -10.92
CA LYS A 150 -0.69 -3.89 -11.68
C LYS A 150 -1.65 -2.73 -11.90
N LEU A 151 -1.44 -1.66 -11.17
CA LEU A 151 -2.27 -0.46 -11.19
C LEU A 151 -1.62 0.56 -12.11
N GLU A 152 -2.03 0.58 -13.38
CA GLU A 152 -1.55 1.53 -14.37
C GLU A 152 -2.30 2.85 -14.22
N GLN A 153 -1.59 3.98 -14.32
CA GLN A 153 -2.18 5.32 -14.19
C GLN A 153 -2.97 5.52 -12.89
N HIS A 154 -2.48 4.91 -11.81
CA HIS A 154 -2.97 5.17 -10.46
C HIS A 154 -1.89 5.89 -9.68
N GLU A 155 -2.28 6.88 -8.93
CA GLU A 155 -1.38 7.68 -8.12
C GLU A 155 -1.48 7.35 -6.63
N ARG A 156 -2.54 6.66 -6.21
CA ARG A 156 -2.78 6.39 -4.80
C ARG A 156 -3.29 4.98 -4.54
N VAL A 157 -2.80 4.41 -3.44
CA VAL A 157 -3.25 3.12 -2.93
C VAL A 157 -3.74 3.32 -1.50
N VAL A 158 -4.96 2.89 -1.21
CA VAL A 158 -5.60 3.01 0.11
C VAL A 158 -5.79 1.63 0.71
N PHE A 159 -5.42 1.47 1.97
CA PHE A 159 -5.64 0.30 2.81
C PHE A 159 -6.51 0.69 4.00
N THR A 160 -6.94 -0.27 4.81
CA THR A 160 -7.79 0.01 5.97
C THR A 160 -7.08 0.77 7.08
N ASP A 161 -5.76 0.75 7.12
CA ASP A 161 -4.93 1.36 8.16
C ASP A 161 -4.14 2.59 7.69
N LYS A 162 -3.92 2.75 6.40
CA LYS A 162 -3.23 3.91 5.80
C LYS A 162 -3.45 3.98 4.30
N ALA A 163 -2.99 5.06 3.71
CA ALA A 163 -2.81 5.20 2.27
C ALA A 163 -1.38 5.59 1.92
N THR A 164 -0.99 5.34 0.67
CA THR A 164 0.28 5.80 0.10
C THR A 164 0.00 6.50 -1.22
N ALA A 165 0.53 7.73 -1.36
CA ALA A 165 0.42 8.55 -2.56
C ALA A 165 1.76 8.59 -3.31
N PHE A 166 1.70 8.47 -4.62
CA PHE A 166 2.84 8.53 -5.53
C PHE A 166 2.79 9.77 -6.44
N ASP A 167 1.77 10.61 -6.32
CA ASP A 167 1.65 11.93 -6.98
C ASP A 167 2.54 12.99 -6.28
N ILE A 168 3.83 12.66 -6.17
CA ILE A 168 4.83 13.50 -5.49
C ILE A 168 5.14 14.82 -6.21
N THR A 169 4.76 14.94 -7.48
CA THR A 169 4.83 16.19 -8.26
C THR A 169 3.46 16.87 -8.40
N GLY A 170 2.45 16.35 -7.73
CA GLY A 170 1.07 16.83 -7.68
C GLY A 170 0.65 17.14 -6.25
N THR A 171 -0.64 16.94 -5.98
CA THR A 171 -1.30 17.28 -4.70
C THR A 171 -0.56 16.75 -3.47
N ALA A 172 -0.22 15.46 -3.44
CA ALA A 172 0.43 14.89 -2.26
C ALA A 172 1.82 15.50 -2.02
N GLY A 173 2.59 15.72 -3.08
CA GLY A 173 3.89 16.38 -2.98
C GLY A 173 3.81 17.83 -2.52
N ASP A 174 2.83 18.57 -3.02
CA ASP A 174 2.60 19.98 -2.63
C ASP A 174 2.24 20.07 -1.13
N VAL A 175 1.30 19.27 -0.67
CA VAL A 175 0.90 19.21 0.75
C VAL A 175 2.09 18.81 1.63
N TYR A 176 2.83 17.78 1.23
CA TYR A 176 4.03 17.33 1.94
C TYR A 176 5.07 18.46 2.07
N ALA A 177 5.34 19.19 0.99
CA ALA A 177 6.27 20.30 1.00
C ALA A 177 5.82 21.46 1.92
N LEU A 178 4.51 21.79 1.89
CA LEU A 178 3.93 22.81 2.76
C LEU A 178 4.07 22.43 4.24
N LEU A 179 3.74 21.18 4.60
CA LEU A 179 3.85 20.68 5.98
C LEU A 179 5.31 20.60 6.44
N LYS A 180 6.22 20.17 5.56
CA LYS A 180 7.67 20.17 5.85
C LYS A 180 8.22 21.59 6.06
N ALA A 181 7.85 22.53 5.21
CA ALA A 181 8.31 23.91 5.32
C ALA A 181 7.74 24.61 6.56
N SER A 182 6.50 24.30 6.95
CA SER A 182 5.84 24.93 8.10
C SER A 182 6.18 24.29 9.43
N LEU A 183 6.05 22.97 9.55
CA LEU A 183 6.16 22.25 10.82
C LEU A 183 7.52 21.58 11.02
N GLY A 184 8.28 21.36 9.93
CA GLY A 184 9.58 20.65 9.99
C GLY A 184 9.41 19.17 10.38
N GLY A 185 10.51 18.54 10.80
CA GLY A 185 10.51 17.20 11.36
C GLY A 185 9.81 16.13 10.51
N ALA A 186 9.20 15.16 11.17
CA ALA A 186 8.37 14.14 10.54
C ALA A 186 6.96 14.70 10.30
N VAL A 187 6.49 14.64 9.04
CA VAL A 187 5.12 15.05 8.69
C VAL A 187 4.10 14.11 9.34
N SER A 188 3.09 14.68 9.97
CA SER A 188 1.97 13.92 10.48
C SER A 188 1.13 13.35 9.32
N LYS A 189 0.97 12.03 9.28
CA LYS A 189 0.14 11.36 8.27
C LYS A 189 -1.31 11.85 8.27
N VAL A 190 -1.81 12.29 9.42
CA VAL A 190 -3.17 12.84 9.54
C VAL A 190 -3.25 14.21 8.87
N TYR A 191 -2.27 15.09 9.10
CA TYR A 191 -2.26 16.41 8.46
C TYR A 191 -2.03 16.32 6.95
N GLU A 192 -1.19 15.37 6.52
CA GLU A 192 -1.03 15.04 5.11
C GLU A 192 -2.38 14.66 4.48
N GLY A 193 -3.12 13.74 5.07
CA GLY A 193 -4.44 13.33 4.58
C GLY A 193 -5.47 14.47 4.55
N ILE A 194 -5.45 15.36 5.55
CA ILE A 194 -6.32 16.55 5.58
C ILE A 194 -5.96 17.50 4.42
N GLY A 195 -4.67 17.80 4.22
CA GLY A 195 -4.21 18.68 3.16
C GLY A 195 -4.52 18.12 1.77
N ILE A 196 -4.25 16.83 1.55
CA ILE A 196 -4.60 16.14 0.30
C ILE A 196 -6.10 16.27 0.01
N LYS A 197 -6.96 16.01 1.00
CA LYS A 197 -8.42 16.15 0.84
C LYS A 197 -8.84 17.57 0.50
N MET A 198 -8.17 18.59 1.06
CA MET A 198 -8.45 19.99 0.73
C MET A 198 -8.13 20.30 -0.73
N GLU A 199 -6.97 19.88 -1.23
CA GLU A 199 -6.59 20.12 -2.63
C GLU A 199 -7.42 19.28 -3.60
N ASP A 200 -7.73 18.02 -3.28
CA ASP A 200 -8.63 17.19 -4.07
C ASP A 200 -10.05 17.78 -4.16
N ALA A 201 -10.46 18.56 -3.14
CA ALA A 201 -11.70 19.33 -3.17
C ALA A 201 -11.59 20.65 -3.97
N GLY A 202 -10.45 20.90 -4.62
CA GLY A 202 -10.21 22.06 -5.48
C GLY A 202 -9.65 23.28 -4.76
N GLN A 203 -9.19 23.14 -3.52
CA GLN A 203 -8.46 24.22 -2.86
C GLN A 203 -7.05 24.32 -3.44
N THR A 204 -6.55 25.54 -3.53
CA THR A 204 -5.17 25.80 -4.00
C THR A 204 -4.17 25.56 -2.88
N SER A 205 -2.90 25.26 -3.21
CA SER A 205 -1.80 25.17 -2.24
C SER A 205 -1.69 26.41 -1.36
N ALA A 206 -2.02 27.61 -1.88
CA ALA A 206 -2.07 28.83 -1.08
C ALA A 206 -3.19 28.83 -0.03
N GLN A 207 -4.34 28.22 -0.34
CA GLN A 207 -5.44 28.06 0.63
C GLN A 207 -5.10 27.02 1.70
N VAL A 208 -4.43 25.93 1.31
CA VAL A 208 -3.89 24.94 2.27
C VAL A 208 -2.82 25.60 3.16
N ALA A 209 -1.90 26.36 2.58
CA ALA A 209 -0.90 27.13 3.33
C ALA A 209 -1.56 28.09 4.33
N GLN A 210 -2.65 28.78 3.92
CA GLN A 210 -3.41 29.67 4.81
C GLN A 210 -4.03 28.91 5.98
N ALA A 211 -4.57 27.71 5.74
CA ALA A 211 -5.09 26.86 6.81
C ALA A 211 -3.98 26.42 7.77
N ILE A 212 -2.82 26.07 7.26
CA ILE A 212 -1.66 25.69 8.07
C ILE A 212 -1.21 26.86 8.98
N VAL A 213 -0.93 28.04 8.42
CA VAL A 213 -0.43 29.18 9.20
C VAL A 213 -1.47 29.73 10.19
N GLY A 214 -2.77 29.58 9.88
CA GLY A 214 -3.86 29.93 10.79
C GLY A 214 -4.11 28.92 11.91
N SER A 215 -3.43 27.77 11.93
CA SER A 215 -3.66 26.71 12.90
C SER A 215 -2.90 26.94 14.21
N SER A 216 -3.46 26.45 15.32
CA SER A 216 -2.77 26.44 16.62
C SER A 216 -1.54 25.52 16.61
N VAL A 217 -1.51 24.52 15.74
CA VAL A 217 -0.36 23.62 15.55
C VAL A 217 0.84 24.42 15.03
N PHE A 218 0.63 25.24 14.02
CA PHE A 218 1.68 26.08 13.46
C PHE A 218 2.14 27.14 14.46
N THR A 219 1.23 27.89 15.10
CA THR A 219 1.61 28.93 16.08
C THR A 219 2.36 28.36 17.28
N THR A 220 2.04 27.14 17.69
CA THR A 220 2.79 26.42 18.73
C THR A 220 4.20 26.07 18.25
N ALA A 221 4.33 25.54 17.02
CA ALA A 221 5.62 25.16 16.45
C ALA A 221 6.52 26.39 16.21
N ALA A 222 5.93 27.51 15.78
CA ALA A 222 6.63 28.79 15.54
C ALA A 222 6.99 29.53 16.83
N GLY A 223 6.40 29.15 17.98
CA GLY A 223 6.60 29.84 19.25
C GLY A 223 5.89 31.19 19.37
N GLY A 224 5.00 31.51 18.44
CA GLY A 224 4.23 32.76 18.41
C GLY A 224 3.42 32.92 17.13
N SER A 225 2.61 33.98 17.09
CA SER A 225 1.78 34.32 15.94
C SER A 225 2.20 35.59 15.23
N ASP A 226 3.36 36.15 15.59
CA ASP A 226 3.91 37.34 14.95
C ASP A 226 4.76 36.96 13.71
N PHE A 227 4.98 37.96 12.82
CA PHE A 227 5.70 37.72 11.58
C PHE A 227 7.16 37.29 11.78
N ALA A 228 7.79 37.65 12.87
CA ALA A 228 9.17 37.25 13.14
C ALA A 228 9.20 35.75 13.53
N SER A 229 8.27 35.30 14.34
CA SER A 229 8.07 33.88 14.69
C SER A 229 7.79 33.04 13.44
N PHE A 230 6.88 33.49 12.57
CA PHE A 230 6.60 32.84 11.29
C PHE A 230 7.87 32.72 10.42
N VAL A 231 8.56 33.82 10.19
CA VAL A 231 9.78 33.86 9.32
C VAL A 231 10.85 32.96 9.91
N ASN A 232 11.09 33.03 11.22
CA ASN A 232 12.09 32.18 11.89
C ASN A 232 11.79 30.69 11.71
N GLN A 233 10.54 30.30 11.91
CA GLN A 233 10.11 28.88 11.79
C GLN A 233 10.28 28.38 10.35
N VAL A 234 9.69 29.05 9.37
CA VAL A 234 9.73 28.60 7.98
C VAL A 234 11.16 28.63 7.42
N TYR A 235 11.90 29.70 7.69
CA TYR A 235 13.30 29.79 7.25
C TYR A 235 14.16 28.66 7.85
N THR A 236 14.02 28.40 9.13
CA THR A 236 14.76 27.32 9.80
C THR A 236 14.45 25.97 9.19
N ASN A 237 13.18 25.67 8.91
CA ASN A 237 12.79 24.40 8.31
C ASN A 237 13.31 24.22 6.88
N VAL A 238 13.30 25.31 6.10
CA VAL A 238 13.65 25.29 4.67
C VAL A 238 15.16 25.34 4.45
N VAL A 239 15.87 26.17 5.24
CA VAL A 239 17.31 26.41 5.09
C VAL A 239 18.14 25.50 6.00
N GLY A 240 17.53 24.95 7.05
CA GLY A 240 18.18 24.06 8.04
C GLY A 240 18.87 24.81 9.19
N THR A 241 18.87 26.15 9.18
CA THR A 241 19.45 27.00 10.23
C THR A 241 18.59 28.23 10.45
N ALA A 242 18.54 28.73 11.69
CA ALA A 242 17.82 29.95 12.01
C ALA A 242 18.37 31.16 11.24
N PRO A 243 17.50 32.05 10.76
CA PRO A 243 17.96 33.26 10.07
C PRO A 243 18.66 34.22 11.02
N THR A 244 19.68 34.90 10.53
CA THR A 244 20.17 36.09 11.22
C THR A 244 19.12 37.22 11.12
N PRO A 245 19.16 38.27 12.00
CA PRO A 245 18.25 39.40 11.90
C PRO A 245 18.25 40.07 10.51
N ALA A 246 19.41 40.16 9.88
CA ALA A 246 19.54 40.73 8.54
C ALA A 246 18.89 39.88 7.45
N GLN A 247 18.89 38.55 7.60
CA GLN A 247 18.24 37.61 6.67
C GLN A 247 16.72 37.61 6.87
N ALA A 248 16.23 37.72 8.11
CA ALA A 248 14.81 37.77 8.41
C ALA A 248 14.11 39.07 8.03
N LEU A 249 14.82 40.21 8.18
CA LEU A 249 14.28 41.57 8.02
C LEU A 249 13.49 41.77 6.71
N PRO A 250 13.98 41.37 5.52
CA PRO A 250 13.24 41.60 4.27
C PRO A 250 11.86 40.92 4.29
N TYR A 251 11.77 39.72 4.79
CA TYR A 251 10.51 38.94 4.84
C TYR A 251 9.54 39.53 5.86
N VAL A 252 10.02 39.85 7.06
CA VAL A 252 9.20 40.50 8.10
C VAL A 252 8.68 41.87 7.59
N THR A 253 9.49 42.62 6.87
CA THR A 253 9.07 43.90 6.30
C THR A 253 7.99 43.72 5.23
N GLN A 254 8.13 42.76 4.33
CA GLN A 254 7.10 42.45 3.31
C GLN A 254 5.77 42.06 3.94
N LEU A 255 5.79 41.27 5.00
CA LEU A 255 4.58 40.89 5.74
C LEU A 255 3.97 42.10 6.45
N ALA A 256 4.78 42.91 7.14
CA ALA A 256 4.33 44.08 7.89
C ALA A 256 3.73 45.16 7.00
N THR A 257 4.22 45.30 5.77
CA THR A 257 3.68 46.24 4.79
C THR A 257 2.52 45.72 3.96
N GLY A 258 2.18 44.43 4.12
CA GLY A 258 1.16 43.78 3.31
C GLY A 258 1.58 43.53 1.85
N ALA A 259 2.87 43.66 1.53
CA ALA A 259 3.40 43.32 0.21
C ALA A 259 3.29 41.83 -0.14
N THR A 260 3.19 41.00 0.87
CA THR A 260 2.93 39.56 0.73
C THR A 260 2.15 39.04 1.95
N THR A 261 1.73 37.79 1.92
CA THR A 261 1.08 37.09 3.04
C THR A 261 1.93 35.94 3.52
N GLU A 262 1.72 35.49 4.76
CA GLU A 262 2.38 34.31 5.32
C GLU A 262 2.13 33.07 4.45
N ALA A 263 0.89 32.86 3.99
CA ALA A 263 0.53 31.77 3.09
C ALA A 263 1.31 31.82 1.76
N ALA A 264 1.44 33.00 1.16
CA ALA A 264 2.20 33.17 -0.07
C ALA A 264 3.70 32.90 0.12
N LEU A 265 4.29 33.37 1.24
CA LEU A 265 5.69 33.10 1.57
C LEU A 265 5.91 31.61 1.87
N LEU A 266 5.01 30.96 2.62
CA LEU A 266 5.09 29.54 2.89
C LEU A 266 5.02 28.71 1.60
N THR A 267 4.07 29.05 0.70
CA THR A 267 3.95 28.40 -0.61
C THR A 267 5.23 28.57 -1.44
N ALA A 268 5.76 29.78 -1.52
CA ALA A 268 6.99 30.06 -2.25
C ALA A 268 8.19 29.28 -1.67
N ALA A 269 8.31 29.21 -0.35
CA ALA A 269 9.37 28.49 0.35
C ALA A 269 9.28 26.98 0.13
N ALA A 270 8.08 26.40 0.18
CA ALA A 270 7.82 24.98 -0.07
C ALA A 270 8.19 24.55 -1.50
N HIS A 271 8.04 25.46 -2.47
CA HIS A 271 8.34 25.19 -3.88
C HIS A 271 9.79 25.53 -4.30
N LEU A 272 10.68 25.90 -3.37
CA LEU A 272 12.10 26.03 -3.69
C LEU A 272 12.69 24.67 -4.08
N THR A 273 13.28 24.57 -5.28
CA THR A 273 13.88 23.34 -5.78
C THR A 273 14.90 22.74 -4.81
N SER A 274 15.75 23.58 -4.20
CA SER A 274 16.72 23.12 -3.19
C SER A 274 16.07 22.50 -1.95
N PHE A 275 14.93 23.04 -1.53
CA PHE A 275 14.17 22.48 -0.43
C PHE A 275 13.50 21.16 -0.83
N GLN A 276 12.85 21.12 -1.99
CA GLN A 276 12.23 19.89 -2.52
C GLN A 276 13.25 18.75 -2.71
N GLN A 277 14.49 19.09 -3.09
CA GLN A 277 15.60 18.14 -3.13
C GLN A 277 15.94 17.63 -1.72
N THR A 278 16.00 18.51 -0.74
CA THR A 278 16.33 18.16 0.65
C THR A 278 15.29 17.21 1.27
N ILE A 279 14.00 17.40 0.95
CA ILE A 279 12.91 16.59 1.47
C ILE A 279 12.58 15.37 0.58
N GLY A 280 13.34 15.14 -0.50
CA GLY A 280 13.25 13.95 -1.34
C GLY A 280 12.12 13.93 -2.38
N LEU A 281 11.45 15.06 -2.63
CA LEU A 281 10.44 15.18 -3.69
C LEU A 281 11.09 15.25 -5.08
N VAL A 282 12.23 15.95 -5.19
CA VAL A 282 12.98 16.10 -6.44
C VAL A 282 14.36 15.50 -6.26
N GLY A 283 14.88 14.83 -7.28
CA GLY A 283 16.23 14.27 -7.26
C GLY A 283 17.31 15.34 -7.39
N VAL A 284 18.53 14.99 -6.96
CA VAL A 284 19.73 15.80 -7.18
C VAL A 284 20.38 15.31 -8.48
N ALA A 285 20.82 16.24 -9.35
CA ALA A 285 21.46 15.85 -10.62
C ALA A 285 22.67 14.89 -10.37
N PRO A 286 22.85 13.84 -11.20
CA PRO A 286 22.13 13.52 -12.42
C PRO A 286 20.77 12.85 -12.22
N ALA A 287 20.39 12.44 -11.01
CA ALA A 287 19.08 11.86 -10.73
C ALA A 287 18.00 12.95 -10.69
N THR A 288 17.01 12.86 -11.57
CA THR A 288 15.89 13.82 -11.64
C THR A 288 14.70 13.42 -10.79
N THR A 289 14.69 12.18 -10.30
CA THR A 289 13.60 11.61 -9.50
C THR A 289 13.98 11.61 -8.03
N GLY A 290 13.12 12.15 -7.16
CA GLY A 290 13.32 12.15 -5.71
C GLY A 290 13.13 10.76 -5.10
N VAL A 291 13.64 10.55 -3.90
CA VAL A 291 13.52 9.28 -3.16
C VAL A 291 12.06 8.89 -2.96
N LEU A 292 11.19 9.88 -2.72
CA LEU A 292 9.75 9.65 -2.50
C LEU A 292 9.03 9.16 -3.76
N ALA A 293 9.59 9.32 -4.96
CA ALA A 293 8.99 8.75 -6.16
C ALA A 293 8.88 7.22 -6.10
N GLY A 294 9.86 6.55 -5.47
CA GLY A 294 9.84 5.10 -5.29
C GLY A 294 9.05 4.62 -4.08
N THR A 295 9.11 5.37 -2.98
CA THR A 295 8.51 4.96 -1.69
C THR A 295 7.11 5.51 -1.46
N GLY A 296 6.75 6.61 -2.15
CA GLY A 296 5.50 7.32 -1.93
C GLY A 296 5.46 8.12 -0.63
N ILE A 297 4.34 8.77 -0.40
CA ILE A 297 4.01 9.53 0.80
C ILE A 297 2.89 8.83 1.52
N ASP A 298 3.15 8.34 2.74
CA ASP A 298 2.14 7.71 3.58
C ASP A 298 1.24 8.76 4.25
N TYR A 299 -0.06 8.55 4.21
CA TYR A 299 -1.04 9.40 4.88
C TYR A 299 -2.21 8.60 5.47
N ILE A 300 -3.01 9.25 6.33
CA ILE A 300 -4.28 8.72 6.83
C ILE A 300 -5.39 9.46 6.09
N PRO A 301 -6.22 8.80 5.31
CA PRO A 301 -7.35 9.42 4.62
C PRO A 301 -8.28 10.14 5.61
N ALA A 302 -8.66 11.40 5.31
CA ALA A 302 -9.46 12.27 6.17
C ALA A 302 -10.96 12.22 5.85
#